data_951c5337a7e694f10a78d6ea1e9ce05f
#
_entry.id   951c5337a7e694f10a78d6ea1e9ce05f
#
_cell.length_a   1.000
_cell.length_b   1.000
_cell.length_c   1.000
_cell.angle_alpha   90.00
_cell.angle_beta   90.00
_cell.angle_gamma   90.00
#
_symmetry.space_group_name_H-M   'P 1'
#
loop_
_entity.id
_entity.type
_entity.pdbx_description
1 polymer ?
#
loop_
_entity_poly.entity_id
_entity_poly.type
_entity_poly.pdbx_seq_one_letter_code
_entity_poly.pdbx_strand_id
1 'polypeptide(L)'
;EIGFETYQKLMQEALEELQNEDDFQDLFENEDDRKKLFKSTKEVNIDTDFELMLPDFYVNSIEERLSLYQKLAEIQSKDELQKFENELIDRFGNLPKEAINLLKSVELKWLASEIGFDRIVMKNGIFLGYFPDNPQDKFYQSEKFRNIIAYLSQNPREAQLKEKSGKEGNQLMMRKDAVKNVDEVNVLLNNILG
;
A
#
# COMPACT_ATOMS: atom_id res chain seq x y z
N GLU A 1 7.30 3.75 -19.02
CA GLU A 1 6.05 4.16 -18.37
C GLU A 1 6.31 4.36 -16.87
N ILE A 2 5.85 5.48 -16.29
CA ILE A 2 6.11 5.77 -14.88
C ILE A 2 4.92 5.26 -14.06
N GLY A 3 5.13 4.22 -13.26
CA GLY A 3 4.17 3.76 -12.27
C GLY A 3 4.25 4.58 -10.98
N PHE A 4 3.24 4.46 -10.12
CA PHE A 4 3.17 5.21 -8.86
C PHE A 4 4.35 4.91 -7.91
N GLU A 5 4.76 3.65 -7.82
CA GLU A 5 5.93 3.27 -7.01
C GLU A 5 7.23 3.87 -7.55
N THR A 6 7.38 3.89 -8.89
CA THR A 6 8.53 4.53 -9.54
C THR A 6 8.52 6.04 -9.27
N TYR A 7 7.34 6.68 -9.31
CA TYR A 7 7.17 8.08 -8.95
C TYR A 7 7.57 8.33 -7.49
N GLN A 8 7.07 7.54 -6.54
CA GLN A 8 7.42 7.69 -5.12
C GLN A 8 8.92 7.51 -4.90
N LYS A 9 9.53 6.52 -5.54
CA LYS A 9 10.98 6.28 -5.46
C LYS A 9 11.79 7.45 -6.01
N LEU A 10 11.44 7.97 -7.19
CA LEU A 10 12.11 9.12 -7.80
C LEU A 10 11.96 10.39 -6.95
N MET A 11 10.79 10.60 -6.36
CA MET A 11 10.57 11.72 -5.44
C MET A 11 11.39 11.58 -4.17
N GLN A 12 11.51 10.38 -3.63
CA GLN A 12 12.33 10.13 -2.43
C GLN A 12 13.83 10.31 -2.73
N GLU A 13 14.33 9.79 -3.86
CA GLU A 13 15.70 9.97 -4.31
C GLU A 13 16.02 11.47 -4.53
N ALA A 14 15.12 12.21 -5.17
CA ALA A 14 15.27 13.65 -5.37
C ALA A 14 15.28 14.42 -4.03
N LEU A 15 14.44 14.04 -3.08
CA LEU A 15 14.42 14.62 -1.74
C LEU A 15 15.70 14.31 -0.95
N GLU A 16 16.25 13.11 -1.08
CA GLU A 16 17.51 12.72 -0.44
C GLU A 16 18.71 13.49 -1.04
N GLU A 17 18.73 13.71 -2.37
CA GLU A 17 19.73 14.54 -3.03
C GLU A 17 19.66 16.01 -2.56
N LEU A 18 18.45 16.57 -2.52
CA LEU A 18 18.21 17.95 -2.06
C LEU A 18 18.55 18.17 -0.58
N GLN A 19 18.43 17.13 0.27
CA GLN A 19 18.79 17.24 1.69
C GLN A 19 20.30 17.51 1.93
N ASN A 20 21.13 17.21 0.94
CA ASN A 20 22.57 17.46 1.01
C ASN A 20 22.96 18.86 0.54
N GLU A 21 22.02 19.68 0.07
CA GLU A 21 22.22 21.06 -0.34
C GLU A 21 21.72 22.01 0.76
N ASP A 22 22.56 22.99 1.14
CA ASP A 22 22.26 23.96 2.20
C ASP A 22 21.00 24.80 1.93
N ASP A 23 20.62 24.93 0.65
CA ASP A 23 19.43 25.68 0.18
C ASP A 23 18.09 24.94 0.44
N PHE A 24 18.11 23.67 0.85
CA PHE A 24 16.89 22.89 1.08
C PHE A 24 16.14 23.31 2.36
N GLN A 25 16.84 23.88 3.33
CA GLN A 25 16.21 24.32 4.58
C GLN A 25 15.23 25.49 4.38
N ASP A 26 15.46 26.29 3.37
CA ASP A 26 14.63 27.48 3.07
C ASP A 26 13.36 27.15 2.26
N LEU A 27 13.22 25.94 1.73
CA LEU A 27 12.05 25.51 0.95
C LEU A 27 10.86 25.08 1.80
N PHE A 28 11.06 24.83 3.09
CA PHE A 28 9.99 24.45 4.01
C PHE A 28 9.81 25.49 5.09
N GLU A 29 8.65 26.13 5.10
CA GLU A 29 8.32 27.18 6.08
C GLU A 29 8.24 26.68 7.53
N ASN A 30 8.15 25.35 7.74
CA ASN A 30 8.17 24.74 9.08
C ASN A 30 8.59 23.25 9.08
N GLU A 31 9.09 22.80 10.26
CA GLU A 31 9.48 21.42 10.52
C GLU A 31 8.34 20.38 10.38
N ASP A 32 7.09 20.83 10.51
CA ASP A 32 5.93 19.95 10.43
C ASP A 32 5.60 19.53 8.99
N ASP A 33 5.82 20.40 8.01
CA ASP A 33 5.64 20.08 6.59
C ASP A 33 6.74 19.13 6.12
N ARG A 34 7.96 19.30 6.61
CA ARG A 34 9.07 18.38 6.44
C ARG A 34 8.76 17.01 7.06
N LYS A 35 8.24 16.97 8.28
CA LYS A 35 7.83 15.73 8.98
C LYS A 35 6.66 15.02 8.28
N LYS A 36 5.75 15.74 7.63
CA LYS A 36 4.65 15.14 6.85
C LYS A 36 5.15 14.43 5.61
N LEU A 37 6.12 15.00 4.87
CA LEU A 37 6.78 14.34 3.74
C LEU A 37 7.54 13.08 4.16
N PHE A 38 8.18 13.10 5.36
CA PHE A 38 8.95 11.96 5.90
C PHE A 38 8.13 11.01 6.78
N LYS A 39 6.88 11.34 7.13
CA LYS A 39 5.99 10.47 7.93
C LYS A 39 5.54 9.20 7.20
N SER A 40 5.90 9.06 5.94
CA SER A 40 5.73 7.87 5.11
C SER A 40 6.61 6.67 5.50
N THR A 41 7.45 6.77 6.54
CA THR A 41 8.48 5.76 6.87
C THR A 41 7.97 4.49 7.58
N LYS A 42 6.65 4.31 7.72
CA LYS A 42 6.03 3.05 8.15
C LYS A 42 4.90 2.60 7.22
N GLU A 43 4.95 2.98 5.96
CA GLU A 43 4.02 2.42 4.99
C GLU A 43 4.37 0.96 4.73
N VAL A 44 3.32 0.11 4.74
CA VAL A 44 3.45 -1.29 4.37
C VAL A 44 3.96 -1.37 2.94
N ASN A 45 5.10 -2.01 2.74
CA ASN A 45 5.65 -2.22 1.39
C ASN A 45 4.82 -3.27 0.66
N ILE A 46 4.38 -2.94 -0.55
CA ILE A 46 3.63 -3.84 -1.44
C ILE A 46 4.52 -4.21 -2.63
N ASP A 47 4.88 -5.49 -2.73
CA ASP A 47 5.57 -6.07 -3.88
C ASP A 47 4.57 -6.89 -4.69
N THR A 48 4.27 -6.48 -5.93
CA THR A 48 3.20 -7.08 -6.73
C THR A 48 3.57 -7.20 -8.21
N ASP A 49 2.96 -8.17 -8.90
CA ASP A 49 2.95 -8.29 -10.35
C ASP A 49 1.72 -7.64 -11.01
N PHE A 50 0.81 -7.08 -10.21
CA PHE A 50 -0.26 -6.22 -10.75
C PHE A 50 0.29 -4.87 -11.20
N GLU A 51 -0.15 -4.39 -12.35
CA GLU A 51 0.17 -3.03 -12.82
C GLU A 51 -0.60 -2.00 -11.98
N LEU A 52 0.15 -1.15 -11.27
CA LEU A 52 -0.34 -0.08 -10.41
C LEU A 52 0.05 1.26 -11.01
N MET A 53 -0.73 1.74 -12.00
CA MET A 53 -0.39 2.96 -12.72
C MET A 53 -1.62 3.63 -13.36
N LEU A 54 -1.44 4.89 -13.76
CA LEU A 54 -2.30 5.58 -14.71
C LEU A 54 -1.68 5.41 -16.11
N PRO A 55 -2.25 4.56 -17.00
CA PRO A 55 -1.68 4.31 -18.31
C PRO A 55 -1.66 5.59 -19.19
N ASP A 56 -0.72 5.65 -20.13
CA ASP A 56 -0.59 6.79 -21.06
C ASP A 56 -1.79 6.93 -22.02
N PHE A 57 -2.43 5.82 -22.37
CA PHE A 57 -3.67 5.86 -23.18
C PHE A 57 -4.87 6.41 -22.38
N TYR A 58 -4.82 6.40 -21.06
CA TYR A 58 -5.86 6.93 -20.17
C TYR A 58 -5.59 8.40 -19.81
N VAL A 59 -4.37 8.72 -19.42
CA VAL A 59 -3.92 10.10 -19.18
C VAL A 59 -2.68 10.36 -20.02
N ASN A 60 -2.84 11.01 -21.18
CA ASN A 60 -1.77 11.19 -22.18
C ASN A 60 -0.61 12.06 -21.69
N SER A 61 -0.89 13.13 -20.94
CA SER A 61 0.13 14.06 -20.45
C SER A 61 0.94 13.48 -19.31
N ILE A 62 2.27 13.45 -19.43
CA ILE A 62 3.18 13.03 -18.34
C ILE A 62 3.05 13.98 -17.16
N GLU A 63 3.01 15.31 -17.40
CA GLU A 63 2.86 16.31 -16.34
C GLU A 63 1.57 16.13 -15.57
N GLU A 64 0.47 15.82 -16.26
CA GLU A 64 -0.81 15.57 -15.64
C GLU A 64 -0.81 14.29 -14.82
N ARG A 65 -0.20 13.19 -15.31
CA ARG A 65 -0.02 11.96 -14.54
C ARG A 65 0.79 12.20 -13.25
N LEU A 66 1.89 12.96 -13.33
CA LEU A 66 2.70 13.29 -12.16
C LEU A 66 1.89 14.10 -11.13
N SER A 67 1.11 15.09 -11.58
CA SER A 67 0.22 15.86 -10.71
C SER A 67 -0.85 14.98 -10.04
N LEU A 68 -1.42 14.03 -10.78
CA LEU A 68 -2.38 13.07 -10.24
C LEU A 68 -1.73 12.11 -9.22
N TYR A 69 -0.48 11.67 -9.43
CA TYR A 69 0.25 10.86 -8.46
C TYR A 69 0.59 11.64 -7.19
N GLN A 70 0.95 12.94 -7.30
CA GLN A 70 1.12 13.80 -6.14
C GLN A 70 -0.17 13.87 -5.32
N LYS A 71 -1.29 14.17 -5.98
CA LYS A 71 -2.60 14.23 -5.34
C LYS A 71 -2.97 12.91 -4.67
N LEU A 72 -2.71 11.78 -5.33
CA LEU A 72 -2.96 10.45 -4.78
C LEU A 72 -2.13 10.17 -3.53
N ALA A 73 -0.87 10.63 -3.49
CA ALA A 73 0.01 10.46 -2.34
C ALA A 73 -0.44 11.24 -1.10
N GLU A 74 -1.21 12.32 -1.28
CA GLU A 74 -1.75 13.13 -0.19
C GLU A 74 -3.05 12.59 0.40
N ILE A 75 -3.71 11.65 -0.28
CA ILE A 75 -4.99 11.08 0.14
C ILE A 75 -4.82 10.23 1.40
N GLN A 76 -5.62 10.51 2.43
CA GLN A 76 -5.54 9.86 3.73
C GLN A 76 -6.86 9.18 4.17
N SER A 77 -7.92 9.30 3.38
CA SER A 77 -9.23 8.75 3.72
C SER A 77 -9.94 8.11 2.53
N LYS A 78 -10.86 7.17 2.84
CA LYS A 78 -11.70 6.53 1.81
C LYS A 78 -12.57 7.54 1.06
N ASP A 79 -13.06 8.56 1.74
CA ASP A 79 -13.88 9.62 1.12
C ASP A 79 -13.09 10.46 0.12
N GLU A 80 -11.84 10.78 0.44
CA GLU A 80 -10.93 11.48 -0.48
C GLU A 80 -10.57 10.60 -1.67
N LEU A 81 -10.29 9.31 -1.43
CA LEU A 81 -10.00 8.35 -2.49
C LEU A 81 -11.20 8.21 -3.45
N GLN A 82 -12.42 8.16 -2.93
CA GLN A 82 -13.64 8.11 -3.75
C GLN A 82 -13.83 9.40 -4.56
N LYS A 83 -13.54 10.56 -3.99
CA LYS A 83 -13.59 11.84 -4.73
C LYS A 83 -12.57 11.87 -5.85
N PHE A 84 -11.38 11.37 -5.60
CA PHE A 84 -10.32 11.27 -6.60
C PHE A 84 -10.69 10.29 -7.73
N GLU A 85 -11.28 9.14 -7.39
CA GLU A 85 -11.82 8.19 -8.37
C GLU A 85 -12.88 8.85 -9.26
N ASN A 86 -13.83 9.56 -8.67
CA ASN A 86 -14.88 10.26 -9.41
C ASN A 86 -14.29 11.36 -10.32
N GLU A 87 -13.27 12.08 -9.87
CA GLU A 87 -12.56 13.07 -10.68
C GLU A 87 -11.87 12.42 -11.90
N LEU A 88 -11.22 11.28 -11.72
CA LEU A 88 -10.61 10.55 -12.83
C LEU A 88 -11.65 10.12 -13.86
N ILE A 89 -12.79 9.59 -13.40
CA ILE A 89 -13.87 9.15 -14.28
C ILE A 89 -14.50 10.34 -15.03
N ASP A 90 -14.72 11.46 -14.37
CA ASP A 90 -15.30 12.67 -14.96
C ASP A 90 -14.40 13.26 -16.04
N ARG A 91 -13.08 13.27 -15.82
CA ARG A 91 -12.12 13.89 -16.73
C ARG A 91 -11.66 12.98 -17.87
N PHE A 92 -11.50 11.70 -17.62
CA PHE A 92 -10.85 10.74 -18.53
C PHE A 92 -11.73 9.56 -18.92
N GLY A 93 -12.94 9.47 -18.38
CA GLY A 93 -13.84 8.35 -18.62
C GLY A 93 -13.59 7.14 -17.72
N ASN A 94 -14.09 5.98 -18.13
CA ASN A 94 -14.01 4.76 -17.33
C ASN A 94 -12.57 4.37 -16.99
N LEU A 95 -12.35 4.00 -15.73
CA LEU A 95 -11.05 3.56 -15.24
C LEU A 95 -10.58 2.27 -15.93
N PRO A 96 -9.37 2.24 -16.48
CA PRO A 96 -8.74 0.99 -16.89
C PRO A 96 -8.33 0.16 -15.68
N LYS A 97 -8.07 -1.14 -15.91
CA LYS A 97 -7.73 -2.11 -14.86
C LYS A 97 -6.53 -1.68 -14.00
N GLU A 98 -5.52 -1.10 -14.62
CA GLU A 98 -4.29 -0.62 -13.99
C GLU A 98 -4.59 0.53 -13.00
N ALA A 99 -5.47 1.46 -13.40
CA ALA A 99 -5.92 2.55 -12.54
C ALA A 99 -6.78 2.05 -11.38
N ILE A 100 -7.67 1.08 -11.63
CA ILE A 100 -8.46 0.42 -10.56
C ILE A 100 -7.50 -0.23 -9.55
N ASN A 101 -6.54 -1.03 -10.02
CA ASN A 101 -5.57 -1.68 -9.16
C ASN A 101 -4.76 -0.65 -8.35
N LEU A 102 -4.38 0.46 -8.96
CA LEU A 102 -3.68 1.55 -8.28
C LEU A 102 -4.50 2.12 -7.12
N LEU A 103 -5.77 2.48 -7.35
CA LEU A 103 -6.64 3.01 -6.30
C LEU A 103 -6.87 1.98 -5.18
N LYS A 104 -7.11 0.72 -5.55
CA LYS A 104 -7.27 -0.37 -4.59
C LYS A 104 -6.00 -0.67 -3.79
N SER A 105 -4.81 -0.42 -4.34
CA SER A 105 -3.55 -0.57 -3.61
C SER A 105 -3.36 0.48 -2.52
N VAL A 106 -3.91 1.69 -2.70
CA VAL A 106 -3.92 2.71 -1.64
C VAL A 106 -4.77 2.25 -0.45
N GLU A 107 -5.98 1.77 -0.71
CA GLU A 107 -6.83 1.18 0.34
C GLU A 107 -6.15 -0.03 1.00
N LEU A 108 -5.50 -0.89 0.20
CA LEU A 108 -4.78 -2.05 0.71
C LEU A 108 -3.67 -1.67 1.70
N LYS A 109 -2.92 -0.59 1.46
CA LYS A 109 -1.89 -0.10 2.40
C LYS A 109 -2.48 0.26 3.76
N TRP A 110 -3.63 0.93 3.80
CA TRP A 110 -4.31 1.27 5.05
C TRP A 110 -4.78 0.01 5.79
N LEU A 111 -5.47 -0.89 5.09
CA LEU A 111 -5.95 -2.15 5.67
C LEU A 111 -4.79 -3.02 6.18
N ALA A 112 -3.71 -3.09 5.43
CA ALA A 112 -2.51 -3.84 5.79
C ALA A 112 -1.84 -3.30 7.06
N SER A 113 -1.73 -1.97 7.17
CA SER A 113 -1.24 -1.30 8.38
C SER A 113 -2.16 -1.55 9.57
N GLU A 114 -3.48 -1.52 9.35
CA GLU A 114 -4.47 -1.78 10.39
C GLU A 114 -4.45 -3.24 10.84
N ILE A 115 -4.27 -4.20 9.96
CA ILE A 115 -4.06 -5.63 10.28
C ILE A 115 -2.75 -5.84 11.06
N GLY A 116 -1.72 -5.04 10.76
CA GLY A 116 -0.39 -5.13 11.37
C GLY A 116 0.61 -5.90 10.52
N PHE A 117 0.48 -5.84 9.20
CA PHE A 117 1.52 -6.34 8.30
C PHE A 117 2.68 -5.37 8.17
N ASP A 118 3.90 -5.89 8.13
CA ASP A 118 5.11 -5.13 7.80
C ASP A 118 5.32 -5.05 6.30
N ARG A 119 4.90 -6.09 5.57
CA ARG A 119 5.08 -6.21 4.12
C ARG A 119 4.00 -7.09 3.50
N ILE A 120 3.64 -6.77 2.25
CA ILE A 120 2.77 -7.57 1.39
C ILE A 120 3.52 -7.99 0.13
N VAL A 121 3.28 -9.23 -0.29
CA VAL A 121 3.67 -9.73 -1.61
C VAL A 121 2.44 -10.30 -2.30
N MET A 122 2.15 -9.84 -3.53
CA MET A 122 1.06 -10.36 -4.37
C MET A 122 1.63 -10.73 -5.73
N LYS A 123 2.00 -12.00 -5.92
CA LYS A 123 2.59 -12.49 -7.17
C LYS A 123 2.07 -13.86 -7.52
N ASN A 124 1.92 -14.11 -8.83
CA ASN A 124 1.48 -15.40 -9.36
C ASN A 124 0.15 -15.89 -8.77
N GLY A 125 -0.77 -14.96 -8.52
CA GLY A 125 -2.07 -15.26 -7.92
C GLY A 125 -2.01 -15.63 -6.43
N ILE A 126 -0.92 -15.34 -5.74
CA ILE A 126 -0.74 -15.62 -4.31
C ILE A 126 -0.56 -14.29 -3.56
N PHE A 127 -1.33 -14.10 -2.50
CA PHE A 127 -1.12 -13.04 -1.53
C PHE A 127 -0.39 -13.59 -0.30
N LEU A 128 0.62 -12.87 0.15
CA LEU A 128 1.36 -13.09 1.39
C LEU A 128 1.43 -11.78 2.17
N GLY A 129 0.79 -11.74 3.35
CA GLY A 129 0.93 -10.65 4.31
C GLY A 129 1.86 -11.08 5.44
N TYR A 130 3.02 -10.43 5.56
CA TYR A 130 4.04 -10.75 6.55
C TYR A 130 3.80 -9.94 7.82
N PHE A 131 3.69 -10.62 8.95
CA PHE A 131 3.64 -10.03 10.28
C PHE A 131 5.04 -9.67 10.79
N PRO A 132 5.17 -8.92 11.91
CA PRO A 132 6.46 -8.61 12.51
C PRO A 132 7.35 -9.86 12.66
N ASP A 133 8.62 -9.72 12.30
CA ASP A 133 9.58 -10.84 12.34
C ASP A 133 10.05 -11.18 13.77
N ASN A 134 9.91 -10.24 14.72
CA ASN A 134 10.22 -10.49 16.12
C ASN A 134 9.06 -11.22 16.82
N PRO A 135 9.23 -12.50 17.23
CA PRO A 135 8.18 -13.27 17.91
C PRO A 135 7.74 -12.68 19.26
N GLN A 136 8.56 -11.78 19.85
CA GLN A 136 8.25 -11.08 21.10
C GLN A 136 7.58 -9.73 20.87
N ASP A 137 7.25 -9.37 19.63
CA ASP A 137 6.54 -8.14 19.33
C ASP A 137 5.18 -8.12 20.07
N LYS A 138 4.84 -6.95 20.61
CA LYS A 138 3.57 -6.73 21.33
C LYS A 138 2.34 -7.03 20.46
N PHE A 139 2.49 -6.97 19.14
CA PHE A 139 1.45 -7.34 18.20
C PHE A 139 0.90 -8.74 18.47
N TYR A 140 1.76 -9.74 18.72
CA TYR A 140 1.35 -11.13 18.96
C TYR A 140 0.57 -11.35 20.27
N GLN A 141 0.64 -10.41 21.20
CA GLN A 141 -0.12 -10.42 22.46
C GLN A 141 -1.41 -9.59 22.36
N SER A 142 -1.63 -8.88 21.25
CA SER A 142 -2.75 -7.97 21.07
C SER A 142 -4.08 -8.72 20.87
N GLU A 143 -5.18 -8.03 21.18
CA GLU A 143 -6.53 -8.49 20.85
C GLU A 143 -6.72 -8.60 19.33
N LYS A 144 -6.15 -7.67 18.58
CA LYS A 144 -6.14 -7.66 17.12
C LYS A 144 -5.62 -8.99 16.55
N PHE A 145 -4.47 -9.46 17.01
CA PHE A 145 -3.91 -10.73 16.54
C PHE A 145 -4.78 -11.93 16.90
N ARG A 146 -5.39 -11.93 18.10
CA ARG A 146 -6.35 -12.98 18.49
C ARG A 146 -7.57 -13.00 17.58
N ASN A 147 -8.10 -11.83 17.20
CA ASN A 147 -9.24 -11.72 16.27
C ASN A 147 -8.89 -12.24 14.88
N ILE A 148 -7.67 -11.97 14.38
CA ILE A 148 -7.18 -12.51 13.11
C ILE A 148 -7.15 -14.05 13.16
N ILE A 149 -6.60 -14.65 14.23
CA ILE A 149 -6.55 -16.10 14.40
C ILE A 149 -7.98 -16.68 14.47
N ALA A 150 -8.88 -16.06 15.22
CA ALA A 150 -10.26 -16.51 15.35
C ALA A 150 -10.98 -16.49 13.99
N TYR A 151 -10.84 -15.41 13.23
CA TYR A 151 -11.44 -15.30 11.90
C TYR A 151 -10.92 -16.39 10.95
N LEU A 152 -9.60 -16.56 10.85
CA LEU A 152 -9.00 -17.53 9.94
C LEU A 152 -9.32 -18.99 10.34
N SER A 153 -9.47 -19.25 11.63
CA SER A 153 -9.90 -20.57 12.12
C SER A 153 -11.33 -20.91 11.70
N GLN A 154 -12.21 -19.91 11.63
CA GLN A 154 -13.60 -20.05 11.19
C GLN A 154 -13.71 -20.06 9.66
N ASN A 155 -12.76 -19.44 8.95
CA ASN A 155 -12.76 -19.27 7.49
C ASN A 155 -11.49 -19.85 6.82
N PRO A 156 -11.15 -21.14 7.03
CA PRO A 156 -9.87 -21.71 6.59
C PRO A 156 -9.68 -21.79 5.06
N ARG A 157 -10.76 -21.54 4.31
CA ARG A 157 -10.73 -21.51 2.83
C ARG A 157 -10.38 -20.13 2.27
N GLU A 158 -10.54 -19.07 3.07
CA GLU A 158 -10.28 -17.70 2.63
C GLU A 158 -8.78 -17.36 2.69
N ALA A 159 -8.14 -17.69 3.79
CA ALA A 159 -6.70 -17.55 3.96
C ALA A 159 -6.19 -18.45 5.10
N GLN A 160 -4.88 -18.63 5.18
CA GLN A 160 -4.22 -19.49 6.18
C GLN A 160 -3.01 -18.78 6.78
N LEU A 161 -2.74 -19.02 8.06
CA LEU A 161 -1.46 -18.68 8.66
C LEU A 161 -0.41 -19.71 8.28
N LYS A 162 0.75 -19.24 7.88
CA LYS A 162 1.94 -20.05 7.56
C LYS A 162 3.16 -19.48 8.26
N GLU A 163 4.10 -20.34 8.60
CA GLU A 163 5.41 -19.95 9.06
C GLU A 163 6.42 -20.12 7.95
N LYS A 164 7.27 -19.12 7.77
CA LYS A 164 8.42 -19.19 6.86
C LYS A 164 9.67 -19.27 7.70
N SER A 165 10.41 -20.36 7.57
CA SER A 165 11.75 -20.48 8.16
C SER A 165 12.72 -19.57 7.39
N GLY A 166 13.33 -18.62 8.07
CA GLY A 166 14.31 -17.69 7.55
C GLY A 166 15.65 -17.81 8.27
N LYS A 167 16.66 -17.04 7.85
CA LYS A 167 17.98 -17.01 8.49
C LYS A 167 17.94 -16.39 9.90
N GLU A 168 16.93 -15.56 10.19
CA GLU A 168 16.77 -14.82 11.45
C GLU A 168 15.66 -15.38 12.35
N GLY A 169 15.03 -16.50 11.94
CA GLY A 169 13.94 -17.14 12.69
C GLY A 169 12.73 -17.45 11.84
N ASN A 170 11.65 -17.91 12.47
CA ASN A 170 10.39 -18.17 11.81
C ASN A 170 9.55 -16.88 11.76
N GLN A 171 9.26 -16.39 10.56
CA GLN A 171 8.34 -15.28 10.36
C GLN A 171 6.94 -15.79 10.04
N LEU A 172 5.94 -15.31 10.75
CA LEU A 172 4.54 -15.63 10.51
C LEU A 172 4.03 -14.81 9.32
N MET A 173 3.23 -15.44 8.47
CA MET A 173 2.56 -14.78 7.35
C MET A 173 1.16 -15.31 7.14
N MET A 174 0.28 -14.45 6.64
CA MET A 174 -1.03 -14.83 6.10
C MET A 174 -0.89 -15.13 4.61
N ARG A 175 -1.46 -16.24 4.17
CA ARG A 175 -1.46 -16.67 2.76
C ARG A 175 -2.88 -16.84 2.25
N LYS A 176 -3.16 -16.25 1.08
CA LYS A 176 -4.36 -16.50 0.27
C LYS A 176 -3.93 -16.90 -1.15
N ASP A 177 -4.48 -18.00 -1.63
CA ASP A 177 -4.26 -18.47 -3.01
C ASP A 177 -5.37 -17.97 -3.95
N ALA A 178 -5.12 -18.10 -5.26
CA ALA A 178 -6.05 -17.77 -6.33
C ALA A 178 -6.52 -16.32 -6.38
N VAL A 179 -5.65 -15.37 -5.98
CA VAL A 179 -5.93 -13.92 -6.02
C VAL A 179 -5.86 -13.43 -7.48
N LYS A 180 -6.95 -12.79 -7.95
CA LYS A 180 -7.08 -12.30 -9.32
C LYS A 180 -6.88 -10.80 -9.46
N ASN A 181 -7.09 -10.05 -8.39
CA ASN A 181 -6.96 -8.59 -8.34
C ASN A 181 -6.73 -8.12 -6.90
N VAL A 182 -6.39 -6.84 -6.77
CA VAL A 182 -6.10 -6.22 -5.46
C VAL A 182 -7.36 -6.18 -4.56
N ASP A 183 -8.53 -5.97 -5.16
CA ASP A 183 -9.79 -5.83 -4.42
C ASP A 183 -10.19 -7.09 -3.63
N GLU A 184 -9.87 -8.29 -4.15
CA GLU A 184 -10.11 -9.54 -3.42
C GLU A 184 -9.34 -9.63 -2.10
N VAL A 185 -8.17 -8.99 -2.02
CA VAL A 185 -7.40 -8.89 -0.79
C VAL A 185 -8.02 -7.84 0.13
N ASN A 186 -8.44 -6.68 -0.40
CA ASN A 186 -9.14 -5.65 0.38
C ASN A 186 -10.39 -6.21 1.05
N VAL A 187 -11.20 -6.98 0.31
CA VAL A 187 -12.40 -7.64 0.86
C VAL A 187 -12.03 -8.59 1.99
N LEU A 188 -11.00 -9.43 1.82
CA LEU A 188 -10.54 -10.32 2.89
C LEU A 188 -10.12 -9.54 4.14
N LEU A 189 -9.29 -8.49 3.99
CA LEU A 189 -8.79 -7.72 5.12
C LEU A 189 -9.91 -6.94 5.82
N ASN A 190 -10.85 -6.37 5.09
CA ASN A 190 -12.04 -5.74 5.67
C ASN A 190 -12.88 -6.75 6.48
N ASN A 191 -13.09 -7.97 5.98
CA ASN A 191 -13.82 -9.02 6.70
C ASN A 191 -13.12 -9.45 8.00
N ILE A 192 -11.78 -9.41 8.04
CA ILE A 192 -11.00 -9.70 9.25
C ILE A 192 -11.12 -8.59 10.29
N LEU A 193 -11.20 -7.34 9.83
CA LEU A 193 -11.29 -6.17 10.71
C LEU A 193 -12.70 -5.95 11.28
N GLY A 194 -13.74 -6.47 10.64
CA GLY A 194 -15.14 -6.45 11.07
C GLY A 194 -15.88 -5.28 10.50
#